data_b5f42a4a30158b838bd647a683cc2da4
#
_entry.id   b5f42a4a30158b838bd647a683cc2da4
#
_cell.length_a   1.000
_cell.length_b   1.000
_cell.length_c   1.000
_cell.angle_alpha   90.00
_cell.angle_beta   90.00
_cell.angle_gamma   90.00
#
_symmetry.space_group_name_H-M   'P 1'
#
loop_
_entity.id
_entity.type
_entity.pdbx_description
1 polymer ?
#
loop_
_entity_poly.entity_id
_entity_poly.type
_entity_poly.pdbx_seq_one_letter_code
_entity_poly.pdbx_strand_id
1 'polypeptide(L)'
;MGKRLCYIAFGLVLTFIIGFEAYRMISSYFIRRASDKQWPTHDLTTGEYSGSYDGIDISRHQGRIHWDELGKIKRLQFIYIKSSEGTNIQDPWYESNIKNARERGIPVGSYHFLSKAPAALQFENFRSVYDKDKQDLLPVIDAEDDGTKGMSKTEIQLLLKTFCKLCKVYYGHTPIIYCSESYFKDYLSPEFDNYYLWIASYNHEPVLPGKPHYDIWQFSRHGRVLGIWNWVDLNRFSKNRSINDIRLK
;
A
#
# COMPACT_ATOMS: atom_id res chain seq x y z
N MET A 1 -24.53 43.34 -12.27
CA MET A 1 -25.06 42.03 -11.80
C MET A 1 -24.00 40.94 -11.82
N GLY A 2 -23.19 40.80 -12.84
CA GLY A 2 -22.20 39.68 -12.99
C GLY A 2 -21.12 39.59 -11.91
N LYS A 3 -20.53 40.70 -11.47
CA LYS A 3 -19.45 40.66 -10.44
C LYS A 3 -19.91 40.16 -9.08
N ARG A 4 -21.13 40.52 -8.64
CA ARG A 4 -21.68 40.01 -7.36
C ARG A 4 -21.97 38.51 -7.40
N LEU A 5 -22.47 38.00 -8.53
CA LEU A 5 -22.67 36.53 -8.70
C LEU A 5 -21.36 35.78 -8.66
N CYS A 6 -20.30 36.32 -9.22
CA CYS A 6 -18.97 35.70 -9.24
C CYS A 6 -18.38 35.63 -7.80
N TYR A 7 -18.54 36.66 -6.98
CA TYR A 7 -18.09 36.66 -5.58
C TYR A 7 -18.89 35.67 -4.71
N ILE A 8 -20.19 35.54 -4.96
CA ILE A 8 -21.04 34.57 -4.26
C ILE A 8 -20.64 33.15 -4.63
N ALA A 9 -20.44 32.85 -5.93
CA ALA A 9 -20.00 31.55 -6.38
C ALA A 9 -18.60 31.20 -5.83
N PHE A 10 -17.65 32.14 -5.84
CA PHE A 10 -16.32 31.95 -5.25
C PHE A 10 -16.39 31.70 -3.74
N GLY A 11 -17.23 32.45 -3.01
CA GLY A 11 -17.47 32.25 -1.57
C GLY A 11 -18.02 30.85 -1.26
N LEU A 12 -18.97 30.34 -2.08
CA LEU A 12 -19.55 29.02 -1.91
C LEU A 12 -18.53 27.90 -2.19
N VAL A 13 -17.69 28.07 -3.20
CA VAL A 13 -16.60 27.11 -3.49
C VAL A 13 -15.58 27.09 -2.35
N LEU A 14 -15.21 28.26 -1.84
CA LEU A 14 -14.25 28.35 -0.74
C LEU A 14 -14.78 27.73 0.55
N THR A 15 -16.06 27.98 0.88
CA THR A 15 -16.71 27.34 2.05
C THR A 15 -16.83 25.83 1.89
N PHE A 16 -17.09 25.35 0.67
CA PHE A 16 -17.11 23.90 0.40
C PHE A 16 -15.73 23.27 0.58
N ILE A 17 -14.68 23.90 0.07
CA ILE A 17 -13.29 23.40 0.22
C ILE A 17 -12.91 23.38 1.71
N ILE A 18 -13.18 24.45 2.46
CA ILE A 18 -12.87 24.50 3.89
C ILE A 18 -13.66 23.45 4.66
N GLY A 19 -14.95 23.29 4.35
CA GLY A 19 -15.80 22.27 4.96
C GLY A 19 -15.32 20.85 4.66
N PHE A 20 -14.87 20.58 3.44
CA PHE A 20 -14.33 19.28 3.04
C PHE A 20 -13.00 18.96 3.75
N GLU A 21 -12.08 19.92 3.85
CA GLU A 21 -10.82 19.72 4.59
C GLU A 21 -11.06 19.57 6.11
N ALA A 22 -11.99 20.33 6.68
CA ALA A 22 -12.38 20.14 8.07
C ALA A 22 -13.00 18.75 8.30
N TYR A 23 -13.86 18.28 7.39
CA TYR A 23 -14.43 16.94 7.44
C TYR A 23 -13.34 15.86 7.36
N ARG A 24 -12.37 16.01 6.46
CA ARG A 24 -11.24 15.09 6.34
C ARG A 24 -10.42 15.03 7.63
N MET A 25 -10.09 16.19 8.22
CA MET A 25 -9.34 16.24 9.48
C MET A 25 -10.13 15.62 10.64
N ILE A 26 -11.41 15.94 10.76
CA ILE A 26 -12.28 15.38 11.80
C ILE A 26 -12.44 13.87 11.63
N SER A 27 -12.72 13.41 10.42
CA SER A 27 -12.83 11.98 10.10
C SER A 27 -11.54 11.22 10.43
N SER A 28 -10.38 11.74 10.03
CA SER A 28 -9.09 11.15 10.34
C SER A 28 -8.79 11.14 11.85
N TYR A 29 -9.20 12.19 12.57
CA TYR A 29 -9.08 12.24 14.04
C TYR A 29 -9.94 11.17 14.72
N PHE A 30 -11.19 10.99 14.31
CA PHE A 30 -12.06 9.96 14.87
C PHE A 30 -11.59 8.55 14.53
N ILE A 31 -11.09 8.31 13.30
CA ILE A 31 -10.51 7.03 12.90
C ILE A 31 -9.29 6.73 13.76
N ARG A 32 -8.37 7.69 13.94
CA ARG A 32 -7.20 7.54 14.82
C ARG A 32 -7.61 7.24 16.25
N ARG A 33 -8.58 8.00 16.79
CA ARG A 33 -9.06 7.80 18.15
C ARG A 33 -9.80 6.47 18.35
N ALA A 34 -10.54 6.00 17.36
CA ALA A 34 -11.16 4.67 17.39
C ALA A 34 -10.10 3.57 17.36
N SER A 35 -9.07 3.73 16.51
CA SER A 35 -7.90 2.86 16.47
C SER A 35 -7.16 2.85 17.81
N ASP A 36 -6.94 4.01 18.42
CA ASP A 36 -6.28 4.11 19.73
C ASP A 36 -7.06 3.40 20.86
N LYS A 37 -8.38 3.29 20.75
CA LYS A 37 -9.21 2.56 21.73
C LYS A 37 -9.23 1.03 21.54
N GLN A 38 -8.86 0.56 20.36
CA GLN A 38 -8.82 -0.87 20.04
C GLN A 38 -7.49 -1.55 20.42
N TRP A 39 -6.63 -0.85 21.13
CA TRP A 39 -5.37 -1.42 21.58
C TRP A 39 -5.63 -2.49 22.61
N PRO A 40 -5.31 -3.76 22.33
CA PRO A 40 -5.24 -4.73 23.39
C PRO A 40 -4.11 -4.29 24.35
N THR A 41 -4.42 -4.25 25.61
CA THR A 41 -3.44 -4.10 26.70
C THR A 41 -2.58 -5.36 26.84
N HIS A 42 -2.26 -6.04 25.75
CA HIS A 42 -1.42 -7.22 25.77
C HIS A 42 0.03 -6.80 25.99
N ASP A 43 0.61 -7.38 26.99
CA ASP A 43 2.03 -7.28 27.28
C ASP A 43 2.83 -7.66 26.02
N LEU A 44 3.54 -6.68 25.44
CA LEU A 44 4.43 -6.89 24.28
C LEU A 44 5.54 -7.90 24.58
N THR A 45 5.76 -8.21 25.86
CA THR A 45 6.79 -9.13 26.31
C THR A 45 6.34 -10.60 26.27
N THR A 46 5.03 -10.86 26.17
CA THR A 46 4.49 -12.21 26.19
C THR A 46 4.16 -12.71 24.79
N GLY A 47 4.97 -13.59 24.27
CA GLY A 47 4.77 -14.33 23.02
C GLY A 47 5.97 -14.30 22.09
N GLU A 48 6.10 -15.34 21.29
CA GLU A 48 7.19 -15.45 20.31
C GLU A 48 6.95 -14.51 19.14
N TYR A 49 7.94 -13.72 18.80
CA TYR A 49 7.97 -12.95 17.57
C TYR A 49 8.29 -13.84 16.37
N SER A 50 7.75 -13.48 15.22
CA SER A 50 7.99 -14.20 13.98
C SER A 50 9.49 -14.29 13.66
N GLY A 51 9.90 -15.42 13.13
CA GLY A 51 11.27 -15.72 12.80
C GLY A 51 11.82 -14.87 11.63
N SER A 52 12.45 -15.49 10.67
CA SER A 52 13.09 -14.79 9.54
C SER A 52 12.07 -14.23 8.54
N TYR A 53 12.18 -12.94 8.23
CA TYR A 53 11.49 -12.21 7.16
C TYR A 53 12.38 -11.05 6.71
N ASP A 54 12.18 -10.56 5.49
CA ASP A 54 12.95 -9.44 4.92
C ASP A 54 12.21 -8.12 5.06
N GLY A 55 10.89 -8.14 4.93
CA GLY A 55 10.04 -6.95 5.01
C GLY A 55 8.66 -7.24 5.56
N ILE A 56 7.94 -6.16 5.81
CA ILE A 56 6.54 -6.17 6.23
C ILE A 56 5.73 -5.22 5.37
N ASP A 57 4.42 -5.42 5.33
CA ASP A 57 3.52 -4.41 4.81
C ASP A 57 2.44 -4.08 5.85
N ILE A 58 2.06 -2.80 5.88
CA ILE A 58 1.21 -2.22 6.90
C ILE A 58 0.18 -1.26 6.32
N SER A 59 -0.91 -1.12 7.04
CA SER A 59 -1.99 -0.17 6.78
C SER A 59 -2.60 0.32 8.09
N ARG A 60 -3.72 1.01 8.01
CA ARG A 60 -4.54 1.36 9.18
C ARG A 60 -4.90 0.15 10.06
N HIS A 61 -4.90 -1.05 9.51
CA HIS A 61 -5.26 -2.27 10.24
C HIS A 61 -4.26 -2.63 11.35
N GLN A 62 -3.01 -2.22 11.22
CA GLN A 62 -2.01 -2.38 12.28
C GLN A 62 -2.17 -1.35 13.39
N GLY A 63 -2.98 -0.31 13.18
CA GLY A 63 -3.19 0.75 14.16
C GLY A 63 -1.92 1.57 14.42
N ARG A 64 -1.76 1.99 15.67
CA ARG A 64 -0.57 2.76 16.09
C ARG A 64 0.64 1.83 16.24
N ILE A 65 1.76 2.19 15.66
CA ILE A 65 3.01 1.43 15.70
C ILE A 65 3.96 2.07 16.72
N HIS A 66 4.61 1.23 17.54
CA HIS A 66 5.71 1.63 18.42
C HIS A 66 7.02 1.64 17.63
N TRP A 67 7.25 2.73 16.93
CA TRP A 67 8.36 2.87 16.01
C TRP A 67 9.73 2.72 16.65
N ASP A 68 9.89 3.10 17.93
CA ASP A 68 11.15 2.92 18.66
C ASP A 68 11.47 1.44 18.91
N GLU A 69 10.44 0.61 19.05
CA GLU A 69 10.61 -0.84 19.18
C GLU A 69 10.84 -1.47 17.80
N LEU A 70 10.05 -1.08 16.80
CA LEU A 70 10.20 -1.58 15.44
C LEU A 70 11.59 -1.27 14.85
N GLY A 71 12.11 -0.08 15.09
CA GLY A 71 13.44 0.35 14.62
C GLY A 71 14.62 -0.43 15.23
N LYS A 72 14.40 -1.22 16.29
CA LYS A 72 15.43 -2.11 16.85
C LYS A 72 15.66 -3.37 16.00
N ILE A 73 14.75 -3.69 15.08
CA ILE A 73 14.81 -4.90 14.25
C ILE A 73 15.81 -4.69 13.10
N LYS A 74 17.06 -5.05 13.32
CA LYS A 74 18.14 -4.85 12.34
C LYS A 74 17.98 -5.62 11.03
N ARG A 75 17.22 -6.73 11.03
CA ARG A 75 16.97 -7.55 9.84
C ARG A 75 15.86 -7.02 8.95
N LEU A 76 15.04 -6.06 9.42
CA LEU A 76 13.96 -5.48 8.64
C LEU A 76 14.55 -4.61 7.52
N GLN A 77 14.45 -5.11 6.28
CA GLN A 77 15.04 -4.48 5.11
C GLN A 77 14.12 -3.47 4.46
N PHE A 78 12.78 -3.63 4.57
CA PHE A 78 11.81 -2.72 3.98
C PHE A 78 10.44 -2.75 4.65
N ILE A 79 9.70 -1.68 4.46
CA ILE A 79 8.28 -1.59 4.81
C ILE A 79 7.52 -1.04 3.61
N TYR A 80 6.43 -1.72 3.21
CA TYR A 80 5.41 -1.15 2.34
C TYR A 80 4.24 -0.63 3.17
N ILE A 81 3.74 0.57 2.81
CA ILE A 81 2.71 1.28 3.57
C ILE A 81 1.55 1.60 2.65
N LYS A 82 0.32 1.21 3.06
CA LYS A 82 -0.89 1.60 2.33
C LYS A 82 -0.99 3.12 2.26
N SER A 83 -1.07 3.65 1.05
CA SER A 83 -1.27 5.08 0.83
C SER A 83 -2.72 5.41 0.57
N SER A 84 -3.35 4.63 -0.31
CA SER A 84 -4.69 4.90 -0.81
C SER A 84 -5.41 3.65 -1.30
N GLU A 85 -6.71 3.80 -1.55
CA GLU A 85 -7.60 2.76 -2.06
C GLU A 85 -8.67 3.39 -2.96
N GLY A 86 -8.93 2.78 -4.09
CA GLY A 86 -9.93 3.25 -5.03
C GLY A 86 -9.76 4.74 -5.37
N THR A 87 -10.87 5.46 -5.50
CA THR A 87 -10.85 6.85 -6.00
C THR A 87 -10.70 7.93 -4.93
N ASN A 88 -10.90 7.61 -3.65
CA ASN A 88 -11.02 8.64 -2.60
C ASN A 88 -10.64 8.20 -1.19
N ILE A 89 -10.28 6.95 -0.97
CA ILE A 89 -9.85 6.49 0.36
C ILE A 89 -8.34 6.69 0.46
N GLN A 90 -7.91 7.34 1.53
CA GLN A 90 -6.50 7.51 1.91
C GLN A 90 -6.29 6.90 3.28
N ASP A 91 -5.15 6.22 3.48
CA ASP A 91 -4.86 5.62 4.77
C ASP A 91 -4.55 6.72 5.80
N PRO A 92 -5.27 6.80 6.92
CA PRO A 92 -5.11 7.88 7.89
C PRO A 92 -3.76 7.87 8.62
N TRP A 93 -3.03 6.76 8.58
CA TRP A 93 -1.71 6.62 9.19
C TRP A 93 -0.55 6.80 8.20
N TYR A 94 -0.85 6.93 6.89
CA TYR A 94 0.16 6.92 5.83
C TYR A 94 1.29 7.92 6.09
N GLU A 95 0.97 9.21 6.21
CA GLU A 95 1.97 10.27 6.40
C GLU A 95 2.81 10.07 7.66
N SER A 96 2.17 9.67 8.76
CA SER A 96 2.89 9.41 10.00
C SER A 96 3.78 8.18 9.91
N ASN A 97 3.32 7.12 9.24
CA ASN A 97 4.08 5.88 9.09
C ASN A 97 5.29 6.08 8.17
N ILE A 98 5.13 6.76 7.02
CA ILE A 98 6.25 7.13 6.14
C ILE A 98 7.32 7.91 6.90
N LYS A 99 6.92 8.97 7.60
CA LYS A 99 7.83 9.81 8.38
C LYS A 99 8.61 8.98 9.39
N ASN A 100 7.90 8.20 10.21
CA ASN A 100 8.52 7.43 11.28
C ASN A 100 9.46 6.33 10.78
N ALA A 101 9.13 5.65 9.69
CA ALA A 101 9.99 4.63 9.09
C ALA A 101 11.29 5.25 8.58
N ARG A 102 11.19 6.37 7.85
CA ARG A 102 12.36 7.09 7.31
C ARG A 102 13.27 7.66 8.38
N GLU A 103 12.71 8.23 9.45
CA GLU A 103 13.48 8.73 10.60
C GLU A 103 14.33 7.63 11.27
N ARG A 104 13.95 6.36 11.08
CA ARG A 104 14.68 5.18 11.60
C ARG A 104 15.52 4.47 10.56
N GLY A 105 15.64 5.07 9.37
CA GLY A 105 16.44 4.54 8.28
C GLY A 105 15.90 3.23 7.68
N ILE A 106 14.60 2.95 7.85
CA ILE A 106 13.95 1.78 7.25
C ILE A 106 13.48 2.16 5.85
N PRO A 107 13.95 1.49 4.80
CA PRO A 107 13.51 1.75 3.44
C PRO A 107 12.02 1.57 3.26
N VAL A 108 11.35 2.54 2.63
CA VAL A 108 9.90 2.56 2.48
C VAL A 108 9.45 2.58 1.03
N GLY A 109 8.33 1.90 0.79
CA GLY A 109 7.53 2.02 -0.41
C GLY A 109 6.05 2.18 -0.07
N SER A 110 5.26 2.57 -1.04
CA SER A 110 3.82 2.78 -0.87
C SER A 110 3.01 1.89 -1.80
N TYR A 111 1.84 1.45 -1.33
CA TYR A 111 0.92 0.72 -2.16
C TYR A 111 -0.46 1.36 -2.27
N HIS A 112 -1.10 1.13 -3.41
CA HIS A 112 -2.48 1.50 -3.72
C HIS A 112 -3.33 0.25 -3.87
N PHE A 113 -4.40 0.14 -3.08
CA PHE A 113 -5.38 -0.95 -3.21
C PHE A 113 -6.33 -0.65 -4.36
N LEU A 114 -6.34 -1.51 -5.35
CA LEU A 114 -7.11 -1.36 -6.58
C LEU A 114 -8.60 -1.63 -6.35
N SER A 115 -9.47 -0.86 -7.00
CA SER A 115 -10.91 -1.06 -7.03
C SER A 115 -11.42 -1.15 -8.47
N LYS A 116 -12.73 -1.38 -8.64
CA LYS A 116 -13.37 -1.42 -9.98
C LYS A 116 -13.44 -0.06 -10.70
N ALA A 117 -13.12 1.01 -10.02
CA ALA A 117 -13.21 2.36 -10.59
C ALA A 117 -12.20 2.57 -11.73
N PRO A 118 -12.41 3.56 -12.61
CA PRO A 118 -11.47 3.86 -13.69
C PRO A 118 -10.05 4.14 -13.18
N ALA A 119 -9.04 3.56 -13.85
CA ALA A 119 -7.64 3.66 -13.45
C ALA A 119 -7.15 5.10 -13.28
N ALA A 120 -7.60 6.02 -14.13
CA ALA A 120 -7.19 7.42 -14.04
C ALA A 120 -7.65 8.09 -12.74
N LEU A 121 -8.87 7.82 -12.28
CA LEU A 121 -9.39 8.37 -11.02
C LEU A 121 -8.67 7.76 -9.80
N GLN A 122 -8.38 6.48 -9.85
CA GLN A 122 -7.60 5.80 -8.81
C GLN A 122 -6.17 6.31 -8.77
N PHE A 123 -5.56 6.52 -9.93
CA PHE A 123 -4.22 7.09 -10.03
C PHE A 123 -4.17 8.52 -9.48
N GLU A 124 -5.20 9.36 -9.72
CA GLU A 124 -5.28 10.69 -9.12
C GLU A 124 -5.36 10.62 -7.59
N ASN A 125 -6.13 9.69 -7.02
CA ASN A 125 -6.15 9.47 -5.58
C ASN A 125 -4.76 9.03 -5.05
N PHE A 126 -4.12 8.08 -5.71
CA PHE A 126 -2.76 7.64 -5.36
C PHE A 126 -1.77 8.80 -5.45
N ARG A 127 -1.75 9.53 -6.57
CA ARG A 127 -0.86 10.66 -6.82
C ARG A 127 -1.03 11.79 -5.81
N SER A 128 -2.23 11.98 -5.28
CA SER A 128 -2.51 13.06 -4.32
C SER A 128 -1.81 12.88 -2.97
N VAL A 129 -1.38 11.66 -2.64
CA VAL A 129 -0.67 11.33 -1.40
C VAL A 129 0.73 10.77 -1.61
N TYR A 130 1.00 10.19 -2.77
CA TYR A 130 2.31 9.61 -3.08
C TYR A 130 3.31 10.71 -3.46
N ASP A 131 4.25 10.97 -2.58
CA ASP A 131 5.39 11.85 -2.83
C ASP A 131 6.63 10.98 -3.12
N LYS A 132 7.13 11.02 -4.36
CA LYS A 132 8.27 10.21 -4.80
C LYS A 132 9.55 10.48 -4.00
N ASP A 133 9.73 11.71 -3.53
CA ASP A 133 10.93 12.12 -2.79
C ASP A 133 10.94 11.57 -1.35
N LYS A 134 9.81 11.03 -0.91
CA LYS A 134 9.66 10.31 0.35
C LYS A 134 9.72 8.79 0.19
N GLN A 135 9.96 8.27 -1.00
CA GLN A 135 10.00 6.84 -1.29
C GLN A 135 11.44 6.38 -1.54
N ASP A 136 11.73 5.16 -1.10
CA ASP A 136 12.99 4.47 -1.38
C ASP A 136 12.78 3.33 -2.38
N LEU A 137 11.54 2.84 -2.50
CA LEU A 137 11.17 1.65 -3.23
C LEU A 137 10.13 1.95 -4.32
N LEU A 138 10.08 1.09 -5.34
CA LEU A 138 9.07 1.16 -6.39
C LEU A 138 7.66 1.16 -5.80
N PRO A 139 6.72 1.95 -6.36
CA PRO A 139 5.32 1.89 -5.93
C PRO A 139 4.72 0.51 -6.21
N VAL A 140 3.67 0.16 -5.48
CA VAL A 140 2.95 -1.10 -5.62
C VAL A 140 1.48 -0.85 -5.96
N ILE A 141 0.95 -1.65 -6.87
CA ILE A 141 -0.50 -1.81 -7.10
C ILE A 141 -0.91 -3.12 -6.46
N ASP A 142 -1.83 -3.05 -5.54
CA ASP A 142 -2.40 -4.17 -4.82
C ASP A 142 -3.72 -4.59 -5.51
N ALA A 143 -3.67 -5.71 -6.23
CA ALA A 143 -4.77 -6.24 -7.03
C ALA A 143 -5.32 -7.53 -6.42
N GLU A 144 -6.50 -7.43 -5.83
CA GLU A 144 -7.17 -8.53 -5.14
C GLU A 144 -8.60 -8.73 -5.60
N ASP A 145 -9.15 -9.94 -5.30
CA ASP A 145 -10.54 -10.30 -5.60
C ASP A 145 -11.53 -9.32 -4.97
N ASP A 146 -11.29 -8.88 -3.73
CA ASP A 146 -12.18 -7.95 -3.03
C ASP A 146 -12.29 -6.60 -3.76
N GLY A 147 -11.21 -6.11 -4.30
CA GLY A 147 -11.17 -4.85 -5.05
C GLY A 147 -11.76 -4.95 -6.46
N THR A 148 -11.68 -6.12 -7.08
CA THR A 148 -12.04 -6.32 -8.50
C THR A 148 -13.21 -7.27 -8.73
N LYS A 149 -13.92 -7.67 -7.67
CA LYS A 149 -15.01 -8.64 -7.69
C LYS A 149 -16.05 -8.35 -8.77
N GLY A 150 -16.24 -9.31 -9.68
CA GLY A 150 -17.20 -9.22 -10.78
C GLY A 150 -16.68 -8.54 -12.04
N MET A 151 -15.41 -8.16 -12.09
CA MET A 151 -14.74 -7.77 -13.33
C MET A 151 -14.28 -9.00 -14.11
N SER A 152 -14.29 -8.91 -15.41
CA SER A 152 -13.67 -9.91 -16.29
C SER A 152 -12.15 -9.79 -16.29
N LYS A 153 -11.47 -10.87 -16.72
CA LYS A 153 -10.00 -10.86 -16.92
C LYS A 153 -9.52 -9.69 -17.78
N THR A 154 -10.22 -9.43 -18.88
CA THR A 154 -9.88 -8.33 -19.80
C THR A 154 -9.99 -6.96 -19.14
N GLU A 155 -11.05 -6.73 -18.35
CA GLU A 155 -11.24 -5.47 -17.62
C GLU A 155 -10.16 -5.26 -16.58
N ILE A 156 -9.82 -6.29 -15.81
CA ILE A 156 -8.75 -6.26 -14.80
C ILE A 156 -7.40 -5.94 -15.47
N GLN A 157 -7.08 -6.63 -16.55
CA GLN A 157 -5.83 -6.41 -17.27
C GLN A 157 -5.73 -5.00 -17.85
N LEU A 158 -6.82 -4.48 -18.42
CA LEU A 158 -6.87 -3.12 -18.94
C LEU A 158 -6.69 -2.09 -17.82
N LEU A 159 -7.36 -2.29 -16.69
CA LEU A 159 -7.26 -1.43 -15.51
C LEU A 159 -5.82 -1.36 -15.01
N LEU A 160 -5.19 -2.51 -14.78
CA LEU A 160 -3.80 -2.61 -14.33
C LEU A 160 -2.81 -2.01 -15.32
N LYS A 161 -2.89 -2.34 -16.61
CA LYS A 161 -2.03 -1.76 -17.66
C LYS A 161 -2.13 -0.24 -17.70
N THR A 162 -3.35 0.29 -17.58
CA THR A 162 -3.58 1.74 -17.58
C THR A 162 -2.94 2.40 -16.38
N PHE A 163 -3.11 1.83 -15.18
CA PHE A 163 -2.49 2.36 -13.97
C PHE A 163 -0.95 2.27 -14.05
N CYS A 164 -0.40 1.13 -14.48
CA CYS A 164 1.04 0.97 -14.69
C CYS A 164 1.61 1.99 -15.67
N LYS A 165 0.89 2.26 -16.77
CA LYS A 165 1.28 3.29 -17.75
C LYS A 165 1.31 4.68 -17.12
N LEU A 166 0.31 5.02 -16.31
CA LEU A 166 0.26 6.31 -15.61
C LEU A 166 1.44 6.43 -14.63
N CYS A 167 1.74 5.40 -13.83
CA CYS A 167 2.92 5.39 -12.97
C CYS A 167 4.21 5.59 -13.78
N LYS A 168 4.37 4.89 -14.91
CA LYS A 168 5.54 5.03 -15.76
C LYS A 168 5.70 6.44 -16.33
N VAL A 169 4.60 7.07 -16.74
CA VAL A 169 4.62 8.44 -17.28
C VAL A 169 4.96 9.47 -16.21
N TYR A 170 4.35 9.37 -15.03
CA TYR A 170 4.50 10.37 -13.97
C TYR A 170 5.76 10.20 -13.12
N TYR A 171 6.13 8.95 -12.82
CA TYR A 171 7.22 8.67 -11.89
C TYR A 171 8.46 8.07 -12.56
N GLY A 172 8.39 7.74 -13.86
CA GLY A 172 9.48 7.10 -14.59
C GLY A 172 9.60 5.61 -14.38
N HIS A 173 8.80 5.01 -13.49
CA HIS A 173 8.91 3.61 -13.08
C HIS A 173 7.59 2.86 -13.26
N THR A 174 7.69 1.59 -13.70
CA THR A 174 6.56 0.66 -13.66
C THR A 174 6.43 0.15 -12.22
N PRO A 175 5.23 0.13 -11.64
CA PRO A 175 5.02 -0.36 -10.28
C PRO A 175 5.18 -1.88 -10.20
N ILE A 176 5.40 -2.38 -8.99
CA ILE A 176 5.26 -3.80 -8.64
C ILE A 176 3.77 -4.13 -8.61
N ILE A 177 3.40 -5.30 -9.08
CA ILE A 177 2.03 -5.83 -8.95
C ILE A 177 2.01 -6.83 -7.80
N TYR A 178 1.24 -6.50 -6.76
CA TYR A 178 0.90 -7.44 -5.70
C TYR A 178 -0.42 -8.12 -6.01
N CYS A 179 -0.48 -9.43 -5.80
CA CYS A 179 -1.70 -10.22 -5.85
C CYS A 179 -1.50 -11.59 -5.18
N SER A 180 -2.58 -12.33 -4.95
CA SER A 180 -2.49 -13.74 -4.57
C SER A 180 -2.03 -14.61 -5.74
N GLU A 181 -1.47 -15.79 -5.43
CA GLU A 181 -1.08 -16.77 -6.44
C GLU A 181 -2.25 -17.21 -7.32
N SER A 182 -3.43 -17.40 -6.74
CA SER A 182 -4.66 -17.74 -7.49
C SER A 182 -5.08 -16.59 -8.42
N TYR A 183 -5.08 -15.36 -7.91
CA TYR A 183 -5.42 -14.19 -8.71
C TYR A 183 -4.49 -14.02 -9.92
N PHE A 184 -3.19 -14.23 -9.73
CA PHE A 184 -2.23 -14.21 -10.82
C PHE A 184 -2.56 -15.24 -11.90
N LYS A 185 -2.83 -16.50 -11.49
CA LYS A 185 -3.18 -17.59 -12.41
C LYS A 185 -4.45 -17.30 -13.20
N ASP A 186 -5.47 -16.79 -12.54
CA ASP A 186 -6.79 -16.62 -13.13
C ASP A 186 -6.88 -15.37 -14.01
N TYR A 187 -6.27 -14.28 -13.59
CA TYR A 187 -6.47 -12.97 -14.23
C TYR A 187 -5.24 -12.39 -14.92
N LEU A 188 -4.03 -12.64 -14.44
CA LEU A 188 -2.86 -11.88 -14.88
C LEU A 188 -1.95 -12.63 -15.85
N SER A 189 -1.77 -13.94 -15.67
CA SER A 189 -0.93 -14.74 -16.56
C SER A 189 -1.60 -14.96 -17.93
N PRO A 190 -0.83 -14.96 -19.04
CA PRO A 190 0.61 -14.69 -19.15
C PRO A 190 0.95 -13.20 -19.33
N GLU A 191 -0.03 -12.31 -19.37
CA GLU A 191 0.09 -10.92 -19.80
C GLU A 191 1.02 -10.09 -18.92
N PHE A 192 1.15 -10.46 -17.65
CA PHE A 192 1.96 -9.76 -16.65
C PHE A 192 3.20 -10.53 -16.22
N ASP A 193 3.61 -11.58 -16.92
CA ASP A 193 4.75 -12.42 -16.58
C ASP A 193 6.08 -11.65 -16.51
N ASN A 194 6.19 -10.53 -17.21
CA ASN A 194 7.40 -9.70 -17.27
C ASN A 194 7.36 -8.47 -16.34
N TYR A 195 6.39 -8.38 -15.46
CA TYR A 195 6.33 -7.32 -14.46
C TYR A 195 7.09 -7.72 -13.19
N TYR A 196 7.43 -6.74 -12.35
CA TYR A 196 7.81 -7.02 -10.97
C TYR A 196 6.59 -7.56 -10.23
N LEU A 197 6.74 -8.74 -9.61
CA LEU A 197 5.64 -9.46 -8.99
C LEU A 197 5.89 -9.65 -7.50
N TRP A 198 4.91 -9.28 -6.70
CA TRP A 198 4.83 -9.58 -5.28
C TRP A 198 3.63 -10.50 -5.05
N ILE A 199 3.91 -11.76 -4.72
CA ILE A 199 2.89 -12.81 -4.70
C ILE A 199 2.60 -13.26 -3.28
N ALA A 200 1.31 -13.24 -2.91
CA ALA A 200 0.84 -13.85 -1.66
C ALA A 200 0.54 -15.33 -1.86
N SER A 201 1.17 -16.17 -1.04
CA SER A 201 0.91 -17.61 -0.94
C SER A 201 1.29 -18.07 0.47
N TYR A 202 0.31 -18.50 1.27
CA TYR A 202 0.50 -18.72 2.70
C TYR A 202 0.79 -20.17 3.08
N ASN A 203 0.61 -21.11 2.14
CA ASN A 203 0.78 -22.54 2.40
C ASN A 203 2.08 -23.10 1.82
N HIS A 204 2.62 -22.47 0.81
CA HIS A 204 3.82 -22.91 0.09
C HIS A 204 4.44 -21.73 -0.67
N GLU A 205 5.66 -21.88 -1.12
CA GLU A 205 6.33 -20.94 -2.01
C GLU A 205 5.56 -20.82 -3.34
N PRO A 206 5.37 -19.59 -3.89
CA PRO A 206 4.55 -19.38 -5.10
C PRO A 206 5.02 -20.20 -6.30
N VAL A 207 4.07 -20.84 -6.98
CA VAL A 207 4.30 -21.58 -8.23
C VAL A 207 3.43 -20.96 -9.32
N LEU A 208 4.03 -20.15 -10.18
CA LEU A 208 3.32 -19.39 -11.20
C LEU A 208 3.27 -20.13 -12.55
N PRO A 209 2.15 -20.00 -13.32
CA PRO A 209 2.07 -20.55 -14.67
C PRO A 209 3.12 -19.90 -15.58
N GLY A 210 3.68 -20.69 -16.53
CA GLY A 210 4.74 -20.16 -17.40
C GLY A 210 6.08 -19.92 -16.69
N LYS A 211 6.12 -20.06 -15.38
CA LYS A 211 7.29 -19.85 -14.51
C LYS A 211 7.90 -18.46 -14.61
N PRO A 212 7.10 -17.36 -14.60
CA PRO A 212 7.68 -16.05 -14.42
C PRO A 212 8.37 -15.99 -13.07
N HIS A 213 9.40 -15.16 -12.97
CA HIS A 213 9.99 -14.86 -11.68
C HIS A 213 9.04 -13.98 -10.88
N TYR A 214 8.88 -14.27 -9.59
CA TYR A 214 8.35 -13.30 -8.65
C TYR A 214 9.53 -12.68 -7.86
N ASP A 215 9.33 -11.46 -7.39
CA ASP A 215 10.39 -10.70 -6.72
C ASP A 215 10.24 -10.76 -5.21
N ILE A 216 9.00 -10.68 -4.73
CA ILE A 216 8.66 -10.73 -3.31
C ILE A 216 7.57 -11.78 -3.09
N TRP A 217 7.71 -12.52 -2.00
CA TRP A 217 6.72 -13.48 -1.51
C TRP A 217 6.15 -13.01 -0.18
N GLN A 218 4.85 -12.73 -0.13
CA GLN A 218 4.13 -12.57 1.13
C GLN A 218 3.72 -13.96 1.62
N PHE A 219 4.44 -14.44 2.63
CA PHE A 219 4.30 -15.83 3.08
C PHE A 219 3.45 -15.98 4.35
N SER A 220 3.09 -14.89 4.99
CA SER A 220 2.24 -14.91 6.18
C SER A 220 1.46 -13.61 6.32
N ARG A 221 0.21 -13.71 6.75
CA ARG A 221 -0.66 -12.61 7.16
C ARG A 221 -0.89 -12.57 8.69
N HIS A 222 -0.19 -13.40 9.42
CA HIS A 222 -0.32 -13.53 10.88
C HIS A 222 1.04 -13.40 11.57
N GLY A 223 1.89 -12.51 11.05
CA GLY A 223 3.17 -12.21 11.65
C GLY A 223 3.03 -11.49 12.97
N ARG A 224 3.95 -11.77 13.91
CA ARG A 224 4.13 -11.00 15.14
C ARG A 224 5.46 -10.29 15.06
N VAL A 225 5.41 -8.97 15.06
CA VAL A 225 6.58 -8.12 14.89
C VAL A 225 6.66 -7.13 16.06
N LEU A 226 7.85 -7.00 16.64
CA LEU A 226 8.10 -6.09 17.76
C LEU A 226 7.67 -4.67 17.38
N GLY A 227 6.89 -4.03 18.23
CA GLY A 227 6.36 -2.68 18.00
C GLY A 227 5.02 -2.64 17.26
N ILE A 228 4.51 -3.79 16.79
CA ILE A 228 3.20 -3.90 16.14
C ILE A 228 2.32 -4.84 16.96
N TRP A 229 1.15 -4.34 17.39
CA TRP A 229 0.25 -5.08 18.27
C TRP A 229 -0.66 -6.06 17.54
N ASN A 230 -1.04 -5.73 16.32
CA ASN A 230 -1.91 -6.56 15.50
C ASN A 230 -1.09 -7.49 14.61
N TRP A 231 -1.76 -8.45 13.99
CA TRP A 231 -1.16 -9.27 12.94
C TRP A 231 -0.62 -8.38 11.82
N VAL A 232 0.53 -8.74 11.29
CA VAL A 232 1.19 -8.03 10.20
C VAL A 232 1.64 -9.02 9.13
N ASP A 233 1.61 -8.58 7.90
CA ASP A 233 2.02 -9.35 6.75
C ASP A 233 3.55 -9.43 6.67
N LEU A 234 4.07 -10.65 6.47
CA LEU A 234 5.50 -10.92 6.42
C LEU A 234 5.94 -11.29 5.02
N ASN A 235 7.06 -10.73 4.60
CA ASN A 235 7.56 -10.81 3.25
C ASN A 235 9.00 -11.33 3.19
N ARG A 236 9.33 -12.03 2.09
CA ARG A 236 10.69 -12.44 1.72
C ARG A 236 10.96 -12.09 0.28
N PHE A 237 12.21 -11.79 -0.01
CA PHE A 237 12.66 -11.79 -1.40
C PHE A 237 12.69 -13.21 -1.95
N SER A 238 12.38 -13.36 -3.22
CA SER A 238 12.61 -14.63 -3.91
C SER A 238 14.10 -14.92 -4.03
N LYS A 239 14.44 -16.16 -4.34
CA LYS A 239 15.83 -16.57 -4.57
C LYS A 239 16.46 -15.69 -5.66
N ASN A 240 17.64 -15.14 -5.39
CA ASN A 240 18.38 -14.22 -6.27
C ASN A 240 17.77 -12.81 -6.42
N ARG A 241 16.85 -12.43 -5.55
CA ARG A 241 16.33 -11.08 -5.44
C ARG A 241 16.74 -10.42 -4.12
N SER A 242 16.75 -9.12 -4.14
CA SER A 242 17.12 -8.30 -2.99
C SER A 242 16.41 -6.95 -3.03
N ILE A 243 16.57 -6.16 -1.99
CA ILE A 243 16.05 -4.80 -1.93
C ILE A 243 16.56 -3.92 -3.09
N ASN A 244 17.74 -4.20 -3.65
CA ASN A 244 18.29 -3.41 -4.75
C ASN A 244 17.51 -3.56 -6.05
N ASP A 245 16.77 -4.66 -6.23
CA ASP A 245 15.93 -4.90 -7.41
C ASP A 245 14.67 -4.03 -7.41
N ILE A 246 14.23 -3.59 -6.23
CA ILE A 246 13.01 -2.82 -6.04
C ILE A 246 13.25 -1.37 -5.60
N ARG A 247 14.51 -0.92 -5.50
CA ARG A 247 14.83 0.48 -5.19
C ARG A 247 14.49 1.42 -6.34
N LEU A 248 14.00 2.61 -5.97
CA LEU A 248 13.96 3.74 -6.89
C LEU A 248 15.41 4.16 -7.23
N LYS A 249 15.65 4.38 -8.51
CA LYS A 249 16.95 4.81 -9.06
C LYS A 249 16.90 6.26 -9.46
#